data_6f8d0a80d7c504b61afdf3fa535e98ed
#
_entry.id   6f8d0a80d7c504b61afdf3fa535e98ed
#
_cell.length_a   1.000
_cell.length_b   1.000
_cell.length_c   1.000
_cell.angle_alpha   90.00
_cell.angle_beta   90.00
_cell.angle_gamma   90.00
#
_symmetry.space_group_name_H-M   'P 1'
#
loop_
_entity.id
_entity.type
_entity.pdbx_description
1 polymer ?
#
loop_
_entity_poly.entity_id
_entity_poly.type
_entity_poly.pdbx_seq_one_letter_code
_entity_poly.pdbx_strand_id
1 'polypeptide(L)'
;MENKNTYNELLYKSNPFNYTIPALLEAYGRLYGLTPKDSRKARVLELGSSFGGNIITQALYNPESEYIGIDLTAEQVKKGNEVI
;
A
#
# COMPACT_ATOMS: atom_id res chain seq x y z
N MET A 1 -16.34 18.79 -14.57
CA MET A 1 -15.25 18.58 -15.49
C MET A 1 -13.93 18.85 -14.81
N GLU A 2 -13.83 20.01 -14.26
CA GLU A 2 -12.61 20.40 -13.57
C GLU A 2 -12.30 19.48 -12.40
N ASN A 3 -13.35 19.03 -11.71
CA ASN A 3 -13.17 18.08 -10.63
C ASN A 3 -12.50 16.81 -11.11
N LYS A 4 -12.81 16.41 -12.34
CA LYS A 4 -12.23 15.22 -12.91
C LYS A 4 -10.73 15.37 -13.10
N ASN A 5 -10.28 16.53 -13.55
CA ASN A 5 -8.87 16.78 -13.73
C ASN A 5 -8.14 16.81 -12.38
N THR A 6 -8.72 17.50 -11.41
CA THR A 6 -8.14 17.55 -10.07
C THR A 6 -8.06 16.15 -9.49
N TYR A 7 -9.10 15.39 -9.69
CA TYR A 7 -9.15 14.03 -9.19
C TYR A 7 -8.04 13.18 -9.82
N ASN A 8 -7.85 13.33 -11.13
CA ASN A 8 -6.79 12.59 -11.82
C ASN A 8 -5.42 12.97 -11.30
N GLU A 9 -5.20 14.25 -10.99
CA GLU A 9 -3.94 14.66 -10.41
C GLU A 9 -3.69 13.99 -9.07
N LEU A 10 -4.72 13.89 -8.25
CA LEU A 10 -4.59 13.20 -6.98
C LEU A 10 -4.30 11.72 -7.19
N LEU A 11 -4.91 11.13 -8.20
CA LEU A 11 -4.68 9.72 -8.52
C LEU A 11 -3.23 9.47 -8.92
N TYR A 12 -2.62 10.39 -9.67
CA TYR A 12 -1.23 10.23 -10.10
C TYR A 12 -0.24 10.43 -8.97
N LYS A 13 -0.70 10.85 -7.80
CA LYS A 13 0.18 11.05 -6.65
C LYS A 13 0.20 9.87 -5.71
N SER A 14 -0.26 8.72 -6.19
CA SER A 14 -0.17 7.50 -5.41
C SER A 14 1.29 7.03 -5.43
N ASN A 15 1.95 7.14 -4.30
CA ASN A 15 3.37 6.86 -4.16
C ASN A 15 3.64 5.96 -2.97
N PRO A 16 4.77 5.26 -2.96
CA PRO A 16 5.14 4.50 -1.78
C PRO A 16 5.46 5.44 -0.61
N PHE A 17 5.14 4.98 0.59
CA PHE A 17 5.40 5.71 1.82
C PHE A 17 6.39 4.93 2.67
N ASN A 18 7.51 5.58 3.02
CA ASN A 18 8.54 4.92 3.81
C ASN A 18 8.03 4.49 5.18
N TYR A 19 7.16 5.29 5.78
CA TYR A 19 6.70 5.03 7.14
C TYR A 19 5.79 3.80 7.25
N THR A 20 5.29 3.28 6.15
CA THR A 20 4.41 2.12 6.15
C THR A 20 5.08 0.87 5.60
N ILE A 21 6.38 0.90 5.41
CA ILE A 21 7.11 -0.30 4.96
C ILE A 21 7.00 -1.38 6.04
N PRO A 22 6.51 -2.58 5.69
CA PRO A 22 6.30 -3.62 6.71
C PRO A 22 7.54 -3.95 7.53
N ALA A 23 8.70 -4.02 6.91
CA ALA A 23 9.94 -4.29 7.65
C ALA A 23 10.24 -3.20 8.67
N LEU A 24 9.95 -1.95 8.34
CA LEU A 24 10.17 -0.84 9.25
C LEU A 24 9.19 -0.91 10.43
N LEU A 25 7.93 -1.23 10.14
CA LEU A 25 6.93 -1.39 11.19
C LEU A 25 7.28 -2.55 12.12
N GLU A 26 7.79 -3.63 11.58
CA GLU A 26 8.25 -4.75 12.37
C GLU A 26 9.39 -4.32 13.29
N ALA A 27 10.36 -3.59 12.75
CA ALA A 27 11.51 -3.13 13.54
C ALA A 27 11.07 -2.22 14.68
N TYR A 28 10.16 -1.29 14.42
CA TYR A 28 9.62 -0.41 15.46
C TYR A 28 8.86 -1.21 16.51
N GLY A 29 8.05 -2.19 16.07
CA GLY A 29 7.33 -3.03 17.01
C GLY A 29 8.27 -3.74 17.96
N ARG A 30 9.34 -4.32 17.45
CA ARG A 30 10.32 -5.01 18.30
C ARG A 30 11.03 -4.04 19.24
N LEU A 31 11.35 -2.86 18.73
CA LEU A 31 12.01 -1.85 19.55
C LEU A 31 11.16 -1.46 20.76
N TYR A 32 9.86 -1.43 20.61
CA TYR A 32 8.94 -1.08 21.70
C TYR A 32 8.43 -2.30 22.46
N GLY A 33 9.05 -3.45 22.27
CA GLY A 33 8.74 -4.63 23.09
C GLY A 33 7.59 -5.48 22.59
N LEU A 34 7.12 -5.24 21.39
CA LEU A 34 6.05 -6.06 20.82
C LEU A 34 6.64 -7.30 20.12
N THR A 35 5.77 -8.23 19.78
CA THR A 35 6.15 -9.42 19.03
C THR A 35 5.41 -9.40 17.70
N PRO A 36 5.88 -8.60 16.74
CA PRO A 36 5.17 -8.46 15.47
C PRO A 36 5.36 -9.67 14.56
N LYS A 37 4.51 -9.75 13.55
CA LYS A 37 4.66 -10.73 12.49
C LYS A 37 5.97 -10.51 11.74
N ASP A 38 6.52 -11.59 11.21
CA ASP A 38 7.66 -11.50 10.30
C ASP A 38 7.17 -10.84 9.00
N SER A 39 7.74 -9.69 8.68
CA SER A 39 7.30 -8.91 7.52
C SER A 39 7.60 -9.61 6.20
N ARG A 40 8.45 -10.63 6.21
CA ARG A 40 8.77 -11.36 4.99
C ARG A 40 7.66 -12.34 4.60
N LYS A 41 6.85 -12.75 5.57
CA LYS A 41 5.72 -13.66 5.35
C LYS A 41 4.53 -13.17 6.18
N ALA A 42 3.92 -12.11 5.73
CA ALA A 42 2.84 -11.48 6.46
C ALA A 42 1.63 -11.26 5.54
N ARG A 43 0.52 -10.92 6.16
CA ARG A 43 -0.66 -10.46 5.43
C ARG A 43 -0.77 -8.98 5.70
N VAL A 44 -0.73 -8.19 4.63
CA VAL A 44 -0.67 -6.73 4.72
C VAL A 44 -1.96 -6.16 4.15
N LEU A 45 -2.62 -5.32 4.94
CA LEU A 45 -3.84 -4.63 4.52
C LEU A 45 -3.55 -3.14 4.54
N GLU A 46 -3.79 -2.49 3.43
CA GLU A 46 -3.70 -1.04 3.36
C GLU A 46 -5.08 -0.44 3.15
N LEU A 47 -5.48 0.43 4.05
CA LEU A 47 -6.73 1.18 3.94
C LEU A 47 -6.46 2.45 3.15
N GLY A 48 -7.32 2.72 2.15
CA GLY A 48 -7.13 3.87 1.29
C GLY A 48 -5.95 3.69 0.36
N SER A 49 -5.88 2.55 -0.32
CA SER A 49 -4.72 2.20 -1.15
C SER A 49 -4.63 3.00 -2.43
N SER A 50 -5.69 3.68 -2.82
CA SER A 50 -5.73 4.46 -4.06
C SER A 50 -5.38 3.58 -5.26
N PHE A 51 -4.45 3.98 -6.09
CA PHE A 51 -3.97 3.17 -7.23
C PHE A 51 -3.07 2.02 -6.82
N GLY A 52 -2.71 1.94 -5.57
CA GLY A 52 -1.81 0.90 -5.09
C GLY A 52 -0.34 1.28 -5.15
N GLY A 53 -0.02 2.56 -5.34
CA GLY A 53 1.37 2.99 -5.47
C GLY A 53 2.23 2.57 -4.30
N ASN A 54 1.69 2.57 -3.09
CA ASN A 54 2.41 2.11 -1.94
C ASN A 54 2.40 0.58 -1.83
N ILE A 55 1.22 -0.02 -1.84
CA ILE A 55 1.09 -1.46 -1.56
C ILE A 55 1.69 -2.33 -2.67
N ILE A 56 1.55 -1.93 -3.93
CA ILE A 56 2.13 -2.69 -5.04
C ILE A 56 3.65 -2.64 -4.95
N THR A 57 4.21 -1.48 -4.62
CA THR A 57 5.65 -1.35 -4.44
C THR A 57 6.14 -2.26 -3.32
N GLN A 58 5.40 -2.31 -2.20
CA GLN A 58 5.75 -3.19 -1.09
C GLN A 58 5.74 -4.66 -1.53
N ALA A 59 4.74 -5.03 -2.34
CA ALA A 59 4.63 -6.40 -2.83
C ALA A 59 5.80 -6.79 -3.73
N LEU A 60 6.32 -5.86 -4.50
CA LEU A 60 7.49 -6.12 -5.34
C LEU A 60 8.71 -6.46 -4.53
N TYR A 61 8.89 -5.80 -3.39
CA TYR A 61 10.07 -6.03 -2.55
C TYR A 61 9.90 -7.22 -1.61
N ASN A 62 8.66 -7.61 -1.30
CA ASN A 62 8.38 -8.73 -0.41
C ASN A 62 7.30 -9.61 -1.01
N PRO A 63 7.62 -10.37 -2.06
CA PRO A 63 6.59 -11.11 -2.81
C PRO A 63 6.01 -12.31 -2.07
N GLU A 64 6.62 -12.74 -0.97
CA GLU A 64 6.11 -13.89 -0.22
C GLU A 64 4.97 -13.54 0.73
N SER A 65 4.71 -12.25 0.94
CA SER A 65 3.60 -11.81 1.76
C SER A 65 2.35 -11.61 0.90
N GLU A 66 1.20 -11.64 1.54
CA GLU A 66 -0.06 -11.30 0.88
C GLU A 66 -0.38 -9.84 1.08
N TYR A 67 -0.84 -9.17 0.05
CA TYR A 67 -1.12 -7.75 0.09
C TYR A 67 -2.53 -7.48 -0.38
N ILE A 68 -3.29 -6.77 0.44
CA ILE A 68 -4.66 -6.38 0.11
C ILE A 68 -4.80 -4.88 0.34
N GLY A 69 -5.15 -4.17 -0.72
CA GLY A 69 -5.45 -2.75 -0.61
C GLY A 69 -6.93 -2.53 -0.82
N ILE A 70 -7.53 -1.66 -0.05
CA ILE A 70 -8.91 -1.28 -0.25
C ILE A 70 -9.03 0.22 -0.39
N ASP A 71 -9.98 0.64 -1.22
CA ASP A 71 -10.24 2.05 -1.43
C ASP A 71 -11.71 2.22 -1.80
N LEU A 72 -12.25 3.37 -1.45
CA LEU A 72 -13.65 3.66 -1.76
C LEU A 72 -13.89 3.92 -3.24
N THR A 73 -12.84 4.22 -3.98
CA THR A 73 -12.93 4.58 -5.38
C THR A 73 -12.67 3.37 -6.25
N ALA A 74 -13.74 2.81 -6.81
CA ALA A 74 -13.64 1.61 -7.64
C ALA A 74 -12.72 1.81 -8.83
N GLU A 75 -12.70 3.00 -9.40
CA GLU A 75 -11.86 3.29 -10.56
C GLU A 75 -10.38 3.20 -10.21
N GLN A 76 -9.99 3.68 -9.04
CA GLN A 76 -8.60 3.58 -8.61
C GLN A 76 -8.20 2.13 -8.36
N VAL A 77 -9.10 1.36 -7.75
CA VAL A 77 -8.85 -0.06 -7.52
C VAL A 77 -8.67 -0.79 -8.85
N LYS A 78 -9.52 -0.47 -9.82
CA LYS A 78 -9.42 -1.09 -11.14
C LYS A 78 -8.07 -0.80 -11.79
N LYS A 79 -7.63 0.44 -11.73
CA LYS A 79 -6.34 0.80 -12.32
C LYS A 79 -5.18 0.15 -11.60
N GLY A 80 -5.26 0.05 -10.29
CA GLY A 80 -4.24 -0.64 -9.52
C GLY A 80 -4.13 -2.09 -9.93
N ASN A 81 -5.27 -2.77 -10.11
CA ASN A 81 -5.27 -4.15 -10.52
C ASN A 81 -4.73 -4.36 -11.94
N GLU A 82 -4.86 -3.36 -12.78
CA GLU A 82 -4.30 -3.44 -14.14
C GLU A 82 -2.78 -3.42 -14.14
N VAL A 83 -2.18 -2.83 -13.13
CA VAL A 83 -0.72 -2.75 -13.01
C VAL A 83 -0.14 -4.07 -12.51
N ILE A 84 -0.89 -4.79 -11.70
CA ILE A 84 -0.45 -6.06 -11.15
C ILE A 84 -0.38 -7.11 -12.26
#